data_9495ab69fb4f1e43a21b9bb322b45659
#
_entry.id   9495ab69fb4f1e43a21b9bb322b45659
#
_cell.length_a   1.000
_cell.length_b   1.000
_cell.length_c   1.000
_cell.angle_alpha   90.00
_cell.angle_beta   90.00
_cell.angle_gamma   90.00
#
_symmetry.space_group_name_H-M   'P 1'
#
loop_
_entity.id
_entity.type
_entity.pdbx_description
1 polymer ?
#
loop_
_entity_poly.entity_id
_entity_poly.type
_entity_poly.pdbx_seq_one_letter_code
_entity_poly.pdbx_strand_id
1 'polypeptide(L)'
;MLLFSCFCVHKFSIRINQFYGLLLVLHDPYGAIPLLCTGNSRTVSKLFRRYLSTIIRVNDWFNDDPFNVESNSYGQLRKVRRMHEAVAKKMNQNSHFVENGKQRIWIPQYGMCIAQFSFVGFMTIFPKKVFFKMKFFYIDDCLL
;
A
#
# COMPACT_ATOMS: atom_id res chain seq x y z
N MET A 1 16.17 -4.61 -11.62
CA MET A 1 17.34 -3.82 -11.24
C MET A 1 17.10 -2.31 -11.34
N LEU A 2 16.58 -1.75 -12.43
CA LEU A 2 16.32 -0.30 -12.59
C LEU A 2 15.36 0.30 -11.55
N LEU A 3 14.30 -0.41 -11.14
CA LEU A 3 13.35 0.06 -10.11
C LEU A 3 14.00 0.20 -8.73
N PHE A 4 14.93 -0.66 -8.38
CA PHE A 4 15.68 -0.60 -7.12
C PHE A 4 16.58 0.64 -7.04
N SER A 5 17.32 0.93 -8.11
CA SER A 5 18.18 2.10 -8.19
C SER A 5 17.37 3.40 -8.09
N CYS A 6 16.24 3.46 -8.82
CA CYS A 6 15.32 4.59 -8.77
C CYS A 6 14.71 4.80 -7.36
N PHE A 7 14.41 3.71 -6.64
CA PHE A 7 13.88 3.78 -5.28
C PHE A 7 14.87 4.41 -4.30
N CYS A 8 16.15 4.08 -4.39
CA CYS A 8 17.18 4.66 -3.51
C CYS A 8 17.33 6.18 -3.68
N VAL A 9 17.27 6.67 -4.92
CA VAL A 9 17.44 8.10 -5.24
C VAL A 9 16.19 8.92 -4.90
N HIS A 10 14.98 8.33 -5.05
CA HIS A 10 13.72 9.05 -4.93
C HIS A 10 12.91 8.70 -3.67
N LYS A 11 13.55 8.23 -2.62
CA LYS A 11 12.90 7.80 -1.35
C LYS A 11 11.88 8.81 -0.81
N PHE A 12 12.17 10.09 -0.90
CA PHE A 12 11.29 11.14 -0.39
C PHE A 12 10.01 11.25 -1.22
N SER A 13 10.13 11.32 -2.55
CA SER A 13 8.98 11.39 -3.46
C SER A 13 8.08 10.15 -3.35
N ILE A 14 8.70 8.98 -3.18
CA ILE A 14 8.00 7.72 -2.98
C ILE A 14 7.20 7.74 -1.67
N ARG A 15 7.81 8.20 -0.57
CA ARG A 15 7.12 8.29 0.74
C ARG A 15 5.95 9.26 0.71
N ILE A 16 6.10 10.42 0.07
CA ILE A 16 5.00 11.37 -0.10
C ILE A 16 3.88 10.72 -0.91
N ASN A 17 4.21 10.07 -2.02
CA ASN A 17 3.20 9.41 -2.85
C ASN A 17 2.47 8.29 -2.08
N GLN A 18 3.18 7.48 -1.31
CA GLN A 18 2.58 6.47 -0.43
C GLN A 18 1.66 7.08 0.62
N PHE A 19 2.03 8.23 1.19
CA PHE A 19 1.19 8.94 2.14
C PHE A 19 -0.11 9.42 1.49
N TYR A 20 -0.04 10.05 0.33
CA TYR A 20 -1.23 10.44 -0.42
C TYR A 20 -2.09 9.26 -0.84
N GLY A 21 -1.46 8.17 -1.29
CA GLY A 21 -2.16 6.93 -1.64
C GLY A 21 -2.94 6.35 -0.47
N LEU A 22 -2.37 6.34 0.73
CA LEU A 22 -3.08 5.93 1.95
C LEU A 22 -4.26 6.85 2.29
N LEU A 23 -4.11 8.17 2.11
CA LEU A 23 -5.22 9.10 2.29
C LEU A 23 -6.36 8.81 1.32
N LEU A 24 -6.05 8.51 0.05
CA LEU A 24 -7.05 8.13 -0.95
C LEU A 24 -7.82 6.87 -0.56
N VAL A 25 -7.14 5.84 -0.04
CA VAL A 25 -7.79 4.62 0.46
C VAL A 25 -8.76 4.92 1.60
N LEU A 26 -8.46 5.90 2.46
CA LEU A 26 -9.37 6.30 3.54
C LEU A 26 -10.58 7.11 3.08
N HIS A 27 -10.50 7.77 1.94
CA HIS A 27 -11.64 8.47 1.35
C HIS A 27 -12.66 7.50 0.72
N ASP A 28 -12.23 6.29 0.39
CA ASP A 28 -13.15 5.23 -0.04
C ASP A 28 -13.80 4.58 1.19
N PRO A 29 -15.13 4.71 1.39
CA PRO A 29 -15.82 4.07 2.51
C PRO A 29 -15.59 2.56 2.58
N TYR A 30 -15.45 1.94 1.43
CA TYR A 30 -15.26 0.49 1.32
C TYR A 30 -13.84 0.05 1.70
N GLY A 31 -12.86 0.90 1.49
CA GLY A 31 -11.51 0.73 2.00
C GLY A 31 -11.40 1.02 3.51
N ALA A 32 -12.15 2.01 4.00
CA ALA A 32 -12.12 2.44 5.39
C ALA A 32 -12.81 1.47 6.36
N ILE A 33 -13.94 0.87 5.98
CA ILE A 33 -14.71 -0.03 6.85
C ILE A 33 -13.89 -1.21 7.37
N PRO A 34 -13.13 -1.97 6.55
CA PRO A 34 -12.25 -3.04 7.05
C PRO A 34 -11.21 -2.54 8.06
N LEU A 35 -10.71 -1.31 7.89
CA LEU A 35 -9.77 -0.71 8.82
C LEU A 35 -10.39 -0.46 10.19
N LEU A 36 -11.64 0.00 10.23
CA LEU A 36 -12.38 0.28 11.47
C LEU A 36 -12.80 -1.02 12.17
N CYS A 37 -13.26 -2.02 11.41
CA CYS A 37 -13.72 -3.30 11.95
C CYS A 37 -12.64 -4.10 12.67
N THR A 38 -11.35 -3.89 12.37
CA THR A 38 -10.24 -4.58 13.05
C THR A 38 -9.98 -4.07 14.46
N GLY A 39 -10.60 -2.94 14.88
CA GLY A 39 -10.39 -2.32 16.19
C GLY A 39 -9.04 -1.59 16.35
N ASN A 40 -8.13 -1.74 15.38
CA ASN A 40 -6.80 -1.12 15.41
C ASN A 40 -6.79 0.33 14.87
N SER A 41 -7.96 0.91 14.62
CA SER A 41 -8.12 2.28 14.13
C SER A 41 -9.13 3.10 14.96
N ARG A 42 -9.43 2.64 16.18
CA ARG A 42 -10.44 3.29 17.06
C ARG A 42 -9.98 4.62 17.65
N THR A 43 -8.70 4.88 17.72
CA THR A 43 -8.13 6.14 18.22
C THR A 43 -7.14 6.70 17.21
N VAL A 44 -6.96 8.03 17.21
CA VAL A 44 -6.00 8.70 16.32
C VAL A 44 -4.60 8.11 16.47
N SER A 45 -4.16 7.84 17.69
CA SER A 45 -2.84 7.25 17.95
C SER A 45 -2.70 5.84 17.35
N LYS A 46 -3.73 4.99 17.47
CA LYS A 46 -3.72 3.64 16.85
C LYS A 46 -3.73 3.73 15.34
N LEU A 47 -4.56 4.62 14.79
CA LEU A 47 -4.61 4.86 13.34
C LEU A 47 -3.24 5.32 12.81
N PHE A 48 -2.61 6.29 13.46
CA PHE A 48 -1.28 6.79 13.09
C PHE A 48 -0.22 5.69 13.12
N ARG A 49 -0.17 4.88 14.19
CA ARG A 49 0.76 3.74 14.28
C ARG A 49 0.54 2.72 13.17
N ARG A 50 -0.71 2.47 12.81
CA ARG A 50 -1.07 1.58 11.70
C ARG A 50 -0.56 2.14 10.37
N TYR A 51 -0.78 3.44 10.12
CA TYR A 51 -0.27 4.15 8.95
C TYR A 51 1.24 4.03 8.82
N LEU A 52 1.94 4.38 9.89
CA LEU A 52 3.39 4.32 9.93
C LEU A 52 3.90 2.90 9.68
N SER A 53 3.28 1.91 10.31
CA SER A 53 3.61 0.49 10.09
C SER A 53 3.39 0.05 8.65
N THR A 54 2.35 0.55 7.97
CA THR A 54 2.10 0.25 6.55
C THR A 54 3.18 0.86 5.67
N ILE A 55 3.54 2.12 5.88
CA ILE A 55 4.59 2.80 5.11
C ILE A 55 5.95 2.09 5.28
N ILE A 56 6.31 1.73 6.51
CA ILE A 56 7.55 1.00 6.78
C ILE A 56 7.57 -0.33 6.02
N ARG A 57 6.50 -1.12 6.10
CA ARG A 57 6.41 -2.41 5.40
C ARG A 57 6.47 -2.27 3.88
N VAL A 58 5.78 -1.27 3.32
CA VAL A 58 5.83 -1.02 1.87
C VAL A 58 7.24 -0.62 1.45
N ASN A 59 7.96 0.16 2.25
CA ASN A 59 9.37 0.46 1.97
C ASN A 59 10.25 -0.80 2.03
N ASP A 60 10.01 -1.70 2.99
CA ASP A 60 10.76 -2.95 3.12
C ASP A 60 10.58 -3.89 1.92
N TRP A 61 9.43 -3.82 1.23
CA TRP A 61 9.20 -4.62 0.01
C TRP A 61 10.13 -4.26 -1.15
N PHE A 62 10.74 -3.07 -1.11
CA PHE A 62 11.68 -2.60 -2.12
C PHE A 62 13.14 -2.83 -1.74
N ASN A 63 13.43 -3.43 -0.59
CA ASN A 63 14.81 -3.66 -0.15
C ASN A 63 15.40 -4.96 -0.75
N ASP A 64 14.55 -5.95 -1.07
CA ASP A 64 14.97 -7.25 -1.59
C ASP A 64 14.11 -7.65 -2.79
N ASP A 65 14.46 -8.77 -3.45
CA ASP A 65 13.66 -9.34 -4.52
C ASP A 65 12.35 -9.93 -3.97
N PRO A 66 11.18 -9.36 -4.32
CA PRO A 66 9.88 -9.81 -3.83
C PRO A 66 9.45 -11.18 -4.42
N PHE A 67 10.14 -11.68 -5.44
CA PHE A 67 9.87 -12.98 -6.07
C PHE A 67 10.76 -14.09 -5.53
N ASN A 68 11.83 -13.76 -4.83
CA ASN A 68 12.67 -14.75 -4.16
C ASN A 68 12.02 -15.20 -2.85
N VAL A 69 11.67 -16.48 -2.75
CA VAL A 69 10.98 -17.08 -1.58
C VAL A 69 11.77 -16.93 -0.27
N GLU A 70 13.09 -16.86 -0.35
CA GLU A 70 13.99 -16.71 0.80
C GLU A 70 14.17 -15.26 1.23
N SER A 71 13.72 -14.30 0.42
CA SER A 71 13.87 -12.87 0.74
C SER A 71 12.94 -12.42 1.86
N ASN A 72 13.39 -11.41 2.61
CA ASN A 72 12.54 -10.76 3.61
C ASN A 72 11.30 -10.11 2.98
N SER A 73 11.46 -9.48 1.82
CA SER A 73 10.37 -8.84 1.07
C SER A 73 9.26 -9.82 0.72
N TYR A 74 9.58 -11.01 0.23
CA TYR A 74 8.60 -12.08 -0.03
C TYR A 74 7.88 -12.50 1.26
N GLY A 75 8.63 -12.71 2.35
CA GLY A 75 8.08 -13.07 3.65
C GLY A 75 7.09 -12.02 4.18
N GLN A 76 7.42 -10.73 4.05
CA GLN A 76 6.55 -9.62 4.47
C GLN A 76 5.29 -9.51 3.60
N LEU A 77 5.39 -9.64 2.28
CA LEU A 77 4.24 -9.65 1.37
C LEU A 77 3.28 -10.79 1.71
N ARG A 78 3.81 -12.01 1.91
CA ARG A 78 3.03 -13.18 2.30
C ARG A 78 2.32 -12.97 3.65
N LYS A 79 2.99 -12.34 4.62
CA LYS A 79 2.40 -12.01 5.92
C LYS A 79 1.24 -11.03 5.80
N VAL A 80 1.40 -9.96 5.01
CA VAL A 80 0.35 -8.97 4.76
C VAL A 80 -0.84 -9.61 4.05
N ARG A 81 -0.60 -10.44 3.03
CA ARG A 81 -1.65 -11.17 2.34
C ARG A 81 -2.49 -12.02 3.30
N ARG A 82 -1.84 -12.81 4.16
CA ARG A 82 -2.53 -13.63 5.17
C ARG A 82 -3.35 -12.78 6.15
N MET A 83 -2.84 -11.60 6.54
CA MET A 83 -3.59 -10.67 7.40
C MET A 83 -4.87 -10.18 6.71
N HIS A 84 -4.80 -9.80 5.42
CA HIS A 84 -5.97 -9.38 4.66
C HIS A 84 -6.97 -10.52 4.45
N GLU A 85 -6.50 -11.72 4.14
CA GLU A 85 -7.34 -12.92 4.02
C GLU A 85 -8.09 -13.23 5.32
N ALA A 86 -7.42 -13.12 6.47
CA ALA A 86 -8.05 -13.34 7.77
C ALA A 86 -9.15 -12.30 8.08
N VAL A 87 -8.90 -11.02 7.76
CA VAL A 87 -9.89 -9.95 7.92
C VAL A 87 -11.06 -10.16 6.95
N ALA A 88 -10.78 -10.44 5.68
CA ALA A 88 -11.78 -10.70 4.67
C ALA A 88 -12.69 -11.88 5.08
N LYS A 89 -12.11 -12.99 5.52
CA LYS A 89 -12.84 -14.15 6.00
C LYS A 89 -13.77 -13.78 7.16
N LYS A 90 -13.27 -13.07 8.16
CA LYS A 90 -14.07 -12.64 9.32
C LYS A 90 -15.22 -11.72 8.92
N MET A 91 -15.00 -10.78 8.01
CA MET A 91 -16.01 -9.83 7.56
C MET A 91 -17.07 -10.49 6.67
N ASN A 92 -16.63 -11.37 5.76
CA ASN A 92 -17.53 -12.08 4.84
C ASN A 92 -18.40 -13.15 5.54
N GLN A 93 -18.01 -13.61 6.72
CA GLN A 93 -18.82 -14.50 7.55
C GLN A 93 -19.91 -13.77 8.36
N ASN A 94 -19.76 -12.45 8.58
CA ASN A 94 -20.76 -11.66 9.28
C ASN A 94 -21.79 -11.12 8.31
N SER A 95 -23.02 -11.64 8.38
CA SER A 95 -24.16 -11.30 7.50
C SER A 95 -24.70 -9.86 7.67
N HIS A 96 -24.11 -9.05 8.53
CA HIS A 96 -24.59 -7.68 8.83
C HIS A 96 -24.33 -6.65 7.72
N PHE A 97 -23.52 -7.00 6.73
CA PHE A 97 -23.20 -6.09 5.63
C PHE A 97 -23.89 -6.53 4.34
N VAL A 98 -25.19 -6.25 4.27
CA VAL A 98 -25.98 -6.47 3.07
C VAL A 98 -26.21 -5.12 2.38
N GLU A 99 -25.82 -5.00 1.13
CA GLU A 99 -26.06 -3.82 0.29
C GLU A 99 -27.00 -4.19 -0.83
N ASN A 100 -28.16 -3.51 -0.93
CA ASN A 100 -29.20 -3.77 -1.94
C ASN A 100 -29.67 -5.24 -1.98
N GLY A 101 -29.79 -5.88 -0.81
CA GLY A 101 -30.25 -7.27 -0.72
C GLY A 101 -29.20 -8.33 -1.13
N LYS A 102 -27.99 -7.92 -1.48
CA LYS A 102 -26.88 -8.83 -1.82
C LYS A 102 -25.77 -8.77 -0.77
N GLN A 103 -25.24 -9.93 -0.41
CA GLN A 103 -24.10 -9.99 0.49
C GLN A 103 -22.88 -9.37 -0.22
N ARG A 104 -22.28 -8.37 0.43
CA ARG A 104 -21.07 -7.73 -0.07
C ARG A 104 -19.86 -8.59 0.19
N ILE A 105 -18.97 -8.68 -0.81
CA ILE A 105 -17.64 -9.29 -0.66
C ILE A 105 -16.66 -8.22 -0.16
N TRP A 106 -16.11 -8.41 1.03
CA TRP A 106 -15.13 -7.53 1.63
C TRP A 106 -13.71 -7.90 1.20
N ILE A 107 -12.90 -6.87 0.96
CA ILE A 107 -11.50 -7.00 0.51
C ILE A 107 -11.40 -7.88 -0.76
N PRO A 108 -12.17 -7.57 -1.82
CA PRO A 108 -12.06 -8.29 -3.08
C PRO A 108 -10.70 -8.03 -3.73
N GLN A 109 -10.28 -8.90 -4.64
CA GLN A 109 -9.01 -8.73 -5.38
C GLN A 109 -8.93 -7.39 -6.12
N TYR A 110 -10.05 -6.92 -6.67
CA TYR A 110 -10.13 -5.60 -7.28
C TYR A 110 -9.77 -4.47 -6.30
N GLY A 111 -10.36 -4.48 -5.09
CA GLY A 111 -10.04 -3.51 -4.05
C GLY A 111 -8.58 -3.56 -3.61
N MET A 112 -7.99 -4.76 -3.58
CA MET A 112 -6.56 -4.93 -3.30
C MET A 112 -5.68 -4.34 -4.41
N CYS A 113 -6.05 -4.50 -5.68
CA CYS A 113 -5.36 -3.87 -6.81
C CYS A 113 -5.42 -2.34 -6.73
N ILE A 114 -6.57 -1.76 -6.40
CA ILE A 114 -6.72 -0.31 -6.23
C ILE A 114 -5.85 0.20 -5.07
N ALA A 115 -5.83 -0.52 -3.94
CA ALA A 115 -4.97 -0.17 -2.82
C ALA A 115 -3.47 -0.24 -3.19
N GLN A 116 -3.04 -1.26 -3.93
CA GLN A 116 -1.66 -1.35 -4.43
C GLN A 116 -1.34 -0.22 -5.42
N PHE A 117 -2.28 0.11 -6.30
CA PHE A 117 -2.13 1.23 -7.23
C PHE A 117 -1.90 2.55 -6.48
N SER A 118 -2.56 2.76 -5.36
CA SER A 118 -2.38 3.95 -4.53
C SER A 118 -0.95 4.11 -4.00
N PHE A 119 -0.20 3.02 -3.82
CA PHE A 119 1.20 3.06 -3.37
C PHE A 119 2.22 3.26 -4.48
N VAL A 120 1.98 2.70 -5.66
CA VAL A 120 2.99 2.65 -6.73
C VAL A 120 2.48 3.18 -8.07
N GLY A 121 1.16 3.22 -8.28
CA GLY A 121 0.55 3.52 -9.57
C GLY A 121 0.89 4.92 -10.09
N PHE A 122 0.85 5.92 -9.24
CA PHE A 122 1.18 7.29 -9.65
C PHE A 122 2.64 7.43 -10.10
N MET A 123 3.54 6.68 -9.48
CA MET A 123 4.96 6.68 -9.86
C MET A 123 5.19 6.00 -11.20
N THR A 124 4.41 4.95 -11.48
CA THR A 124 4.52 4.20 -12.75
C THR A 124 3.86 4.91 -13.91
N ILE A 125 2.71 5.56 -13.69
CA ILE A 125 1.98 6.25 -14.78
C ILE A 125 2.53 7.66 -15.04
N PHE A 126 2.93 8.37 -13.97
CA PHE A 126 3.40 9.75 -14.08
C PHE A 126 4.83 9.95 -13.53
N PRO A 127 5.82 9.16 -13.98
CA PRO A 127 7.16 9.22 -13.41
C PRO A 127 7.75 10.63 -13.53
N LYS A 128 7.59 11.30 -14.65
CA LYS A 128 8.07 12.67 -14.87
C LYS A 128 7.44 13.69 -13.91
N LYS A 129 6.19 13.52 -13.51
CA LYS A 129 5.52 14.44 -12.58
C LYS A 129 5.91 14.17 -11.12
N VAL A 130 6.06 12.91 -10.76
CA VAL A 130 6.41 12.50 -9.39
C VAL A 130 7.89 12.79 -9.09
N PHE A 131 8.79 12.57 -10.06
CA PHE A 131 10.22 12.71 -9.89
C PHE A 131 10.78 14.05 -10.37
N PHE A 132 9.99 14.88 -11.08
CA PHE A 132 10.46 16.08 -11.78
C PHE A 132 11.00 17.20 -10.86
N LYS A 133 10.55 17.32 -9.62
CA LYS A 133 10.99 18.39 -8.72
C LYS A 133 12.35 18.15 -8.06
N MET A 134 12.99 17.01 -8.28
CA MET A 134 14.31 16.70 -7.73
C MET A 134 15.45 16.88 -8.75
N LYS A 135 15.22 17.58 -9.84
CA LYS A 135 16.23 17.88 -10.90
C LYS A 135 17.41 18.74 -10.42
N PHE A 136 17.41 19.19 -9.17
CA PHE A 136 18.52 19.99 -8.62
C PHE A 136 19.66 19.16 -8.00
N PHE A 137 19.44 17.84 -7.84
CA PHE A 137 20.48 16.98 -7.25
C PHE A 137 20.53 15.64 -7.96
N TYR A 138 21.22 15.35 -8.95
CA TYR A 138 21.50 14.03 -9.55
C TYR A 138 20.58 13.59 -10.70
N ILE A 139 20.82 14.10 -11.91
CA ILE A 139 20.36 13.43 -13.14
C ILE A 139 21.52 12.90 -14.00
N ASP A 140 22.77 13.30 -13.73
CA ASP A 140 23.87 12.93 -14.62
C ASP A 140 24.43 11.52 -14.41
N ASP A 141 24.09 10.84 -13.29
CA ASP A 141 24.70 9.52 -12.98
C ASP A 141 23.80 8.30 -13.23
N CYS A 142 22.60 8.46 -13.74
CA CYS A 142 21.69 7.33 -14.02
C CYS A 142 21.49 7.00 -15.52
N LEU A 143 22.23 7.61 -16.41
CA LEU A 143 22.16 7.40 -17.86
C LEU A 143 23.49 6.94 -18.51
N LEU A 144 24.38 6.33 -17.74
CA LEU A 144 25.53 5.60 -18.30
C LEU A 144 25.46 4.14 -17.92
#